data_e6ef1a339734ff235a5c3822fed01d6c
#
_entry.id   e6ef1a339734ff235a5c3822fed01d6c
#
_cell.length_a   1.000
_cell.length_b   1.000
_cell.length_c   1.000
_cell.angle_alpha   90.00
_cell.angle_beta   90.00
_cell.angle_gamma   90.00
#
_symmetry.space_group_name_H-M   'P 1'
#
loop_
_entity.id
_entity.type
_entity.pdbx_description
1 polymer ?
#
loop_
_entity_poly.entity_id
_entity_poly.type
_entity_poly.pdbx_seq_one_letter_code
_entity_poly.pdbx_strand_id
1 'polypeptide(L)'
;AGNKTLIQALTRIKSYLDYGAFTPIQVAATAALNGPQDCIAEARNTYKERRDVLIEGLTAAGWDLPAPSASMFAWAPIPERFGNLGSVEFSKLLLSDAKVAVAPGLGFGEYGEGYVRIALVENRERLRQAVRNIKRFMAKSAAA
;
A
#
# COMPACT_ATOMS: atom_id res chain seq x y z
N ALA A 1 15.42 2.58 -18.33
CA ALA A 1 16.83 2.33 -18.00
C ALA A 1 16.97 0.93 -17.43
N GLY A 2 18.14 0.27 -17.64
CA GLY A 2 18.35 -1.08 -17.12
C GLY A 2 19.47 -1.82 -17.87
N ASN A 3 19.49 -3.14 -17.72
CA ASN A 3 20.45 -4.00 -18.42
C ASN A 3 20.34 -3.80 -19.93
N LYS A 4 21.48 -3.55 -20.60
CA LYS A 4 21.53 -3.23 -22.05
C LYS A 4 20.85 -4.29 -22.91
N THR A 5 21.11 -5.57 -22.66
CA THR A 5 20.55 -6.69 -23.45
C THR A 5 19.04 -6.77 -23.32
N LEU A 6 18.52 -6.62 -22.08
CA LEU A 6 17.07 -6.64 -21.82
C LEU A 6 16.38 -5.42 -22.43
N ILE A 7 16.99 -4.24 -22.33
CA ILE A 7 16.43 -3.02 -22.95
C ILE A 7 16.42 -3.15 -24.48
N GLN A 8 17.46 -3.70 -25.10
CA GLN A 8 17.46 -3.94 -26.55
C GLN A 8 16.38 -4.93 -26.99
N ALA A 9 16.20 -6.03 -26.25
CA ALA A 9 15.14 -6.99 -26.51
C ALA A 9 13.74 -6.36 -26.37
N LEU A 10 13.50 -5.60 -25.31
CA LEU A 10 12.25 -4.87 -25.09
C LEU A 10 11.99 -3.86 -26.20
N THR A 11 13.01 -3.08 -26.61
CA THR A 11 12.90 -2.11 -27.71
C THR A 11 12.48 -2.80 -29.00
N ARG A 12 13.08 -3.95 -29.30
CA ARG A 12 12.73 -4.71 -30.49
C ARG A 12 11.29 -5.22 -30.46
N ILE A 13 10.84 -5.79 -29.35
CA ILE A 13 9.45 -6.25 -29.20
C ILE A 13 8.49 -5.06 -29.31
N LYS A 14 8.76 -3.97 -28.60
CA LYS A 14 7.93 -2.76 -28.59
C LYS A 14 7.79 -2.15 -29.99
N SER A 15 8.81 -2.20 -30.82
CA SER A 15 8.76 -1.66 -32.18
C SER A 15 7.75 -2.39 -33.10
N TYR A 16 7.30 -3.58 -32.72
CA TYR A 16 6.26 -4.33 -33.43
C TYR A 16 4.88 -4.26 -32.76
N LEU A 17 4.84 -3.97 -31.46
CA LEU A 17 3.59 -3.94 -30.69
C LEU A 17 2.90 -2.57 -30.72
N ASP A 18 3.68 -1.50 -30.70
CA ASP A 18 3.16 -0.14 -30.73
C ASP A 18 4.08 0.80 -31.52
N TYR A 19 3.51 1.87 -32.04
CA TYR A 19 4.26 2.91 -32.79
C TYR A 19 4.85 3.99 -31.86
N GLY A 20 4.93 3.72 -30.56
CA GLY A 20 5.40 4.62 -29.53
C GLY A 20 4.28 5.23 -28.71
N ALA A 21 4.65 5.83 -27.57
CA ALA A 21 3.72 6.49 -26.70
C ALA A 21 3.25 7.83 -27.32
N PHE A 22 2.02 8.24 -26.98
CA PHE A 22 1.46 9.52 -27.42
C PHE A 22 2.40 10.67 -27.07
N THR A 23 2.77 11.50 -28.06
CA THR A 23 3.82 12.52 -27.96
C THR A 23 3.65 13.47 -26.76
N PRO A 24 2.44 13.98 -26.42
CA PRO A 24 2.28 14.84 -25.25
C PRO A 24 2.68 14.16 -23.93
N ILE A 25 2.49 12.84 -23.79
CA ILE A 25 2.94 12.08 -22.61
C ILE A 25 4.46 12.01 -22.56
N GLN A 26 5.13 11.85 -23.70
CA GLN A 26 6.60 11.87 -23.78
C GLN A 26 7.17 13.24 -23.40
N VAL A 27 6.55 14.31 -23.85
CA VAL A 27 6.92 15.70 -23.49
C VAL A 27 6.70 15.92 -21.98
N ALA A 28 5.57 15.50 -21.45
CA ALA A 28 5.28 15.59 -20.01
C ALA A 28 6.30 14.78 -19.18
N ALA A 29 6.65 13.57 -19.59
CA ALA A 29 7.68 12.77 -18.93
C ALA A 29 9.05 13.45 -18.97
N THR A 30 9.41 14.05 -20.11
CA THR A 30 10.67 14.80 -20.26
C THR A 30 10.70 16.00 -19.31
N ALA A 31 9.61 16.76 -19.23
CA ALA A 31 9.47 17.89 -18.31
C ALA A 31 9.54 17.44 -16.84
N ALA A 32 8.88 16.34 -16.49
CA ALA A 32 8.90 15.79 -15.13
C ALA A 32 10.30 15.31 -14.73
N LEU A 33 11.07 14.71 -15.64
CA LEU A 33 12.41 14.20 -15.35
C LEU A 33 13.49 15.30 -15.27
N ASN A 34 13.33 16.38 -16.02
CA ASN A 34 14.32 17.46 -16.10
C ASN A 34 13.92 18.72 -15.31
N GLY A 35 12.68 18.79 -14.84
CA GLY A 35 12.16 19.92 -14.07
C GLY A 35 12.51 19.85 -12.57
N PRO A 36 12.00 20.79 -11.77
CA PRO A 36 12.18 20.79 -10.32
C PRO A 36 11.68 19.49 -9.68
N GLN A 37 12.42 19.00 -8.68
CA GLN A 37 12.14 17.72 -8.01
C GLN A 37 11.57 17.90 -6.59
N ASP A 38 11.21 19.12 -6.19
CA ASP A 38 10.71 19.45 -4.84
C ASP A 38 9.45 18.66 -4.49
N CYS A 39 8.56 18.47 -5.48
CA CYS A 39 7.34 17.68 -5.32
C CYS A 39 7.60 16.21 -4.90
N ILE A 40 8.75 15.65 -5.26
CA ILE A 40 9.12 14.29 -4.84
C ILE A 40 9.44 14.27 -3.34
N ALA A 41 10.15 15.29 -2.84
CA ALA A 41 10.47 15.41 -1.42
C ALA A 41 9.19 15.62 -0.59
N GLU A 42 8.27 16.46 -1.07
CA GLU A 42 6.96 16.70 -0.44
C GLU A 42 6.12 15.42 -0.39
N ALA A 43 5.98 14.72 -1.51
CA ALA A 43 5.24 13.46 -1.59
C ALA A 43 5.84 12.40 -0.67
N ARG A 44 7.17 12.23 -0.69
CA ARG A 44 7.89 11.31 0.18
C ARG A 44 7.65 11.60 1.67
N ASN A 45 7.73 12.86 2.08
CA ASN A 45 7.50 13.26 3.46
C ASN A 45 6.05 13.00 3.88
N THR A 46 5.08 13.32 3.02
CA THR A 46 3.66 13.04 3.23
C THR A 46 3.40 11.55 3.48
N TYR A 47 3.94 10.68 2.63
CA TYR A 47 3.76 9.23 2.81
C TYR A 47 4.52 8.68 4.02
N LYS A 48 5.70 9.25 4.32
CA LYS A 48 6.43 8.90 5.55
C LYS A 48 5.62 9.20 6.80
N GLU A 49 5.05 10.41 6.93
CA GLU A 49 4.21 10.79 8.07
C GLU A 49 2.97 9.89 8.20
N ARG A 50 2.31 9.58 7.09
CA ARG A 50 1.15 8.69 7.08
C ARG A 50 1.49 7.27 7.50
N ARG A 51 2.62 6.76 7.02
CA ARG A 51 3.16 5.47 7.43
C ARG A 51 3.43 5.43 8.93
N ASP A 52 4.14 6.42 9.44
CA ASP A 52 4.55 6.48 10.85
C ASP A 52 3.29 6.49 11.75
N VAL A 53 2.29 7.32 11.43
CA VAL A 53 1.00 7.34 12.15
C VAL A 53 0.29 5.97 12.13
N LEU A 54 0.27 5.30 10.98
CA LEU A 54 -0.36 3.98 10.88
C LEU A 54 0.39 2.94 11.70
N ILE A 55 1.70 2.82 11.50
CA ILE A 55 2.52 1.79 12.14
C ILE A 55 2.51 1.94 13.66
N GLU A 56 2.84 3.13 14.18
CA GLU A 56 2.81 3.42 15.60
C GLU A 56 1.44 3.13 16.22
N GLY A 57 0.38 3.55 15.53
CA GLY A 57 -0.97 3.39 16.03
C GLY A 57 -1.45 1.92 16.03
N LEU A 58 -1.10 1.13 15.04
CA LEU A 58 -1.47 -0.30 14.98
C LEU A 58 -0.64 -1.13 15.96
N THR A 59 0.66 -0.86 16.10
CA THR A 59 1.51 -1.48 17.12
C THR A 59 0.96 -1.22 18.52
N ALA A 60 0.58 0.04 18.83
CA ALA A 60 -0.06 0.38 20.09
C ALA A 60 -1.47 -0.24 20.28
N ALA A 61 -2.07 -0.74 19.22
CA ALA A 61 -3.34 -1.48 19.26
C ALA A 61 -3.15 -3.01 19.36
N GLY A 62 -1.90 -3.50 19.42
CA GLY A 62 -1.56 -4.92 19.46
C GLY A 62 -1.59 -5.60 18.08
N TRP A 63 -1.49 -4.81 17.02
CA TRP A 63 -1.30 -5.32 15.67
C TRP A 63 0.07 -4.89 15.17
N ASP A 64 1.03 -5.76 15.38
CA ASP A 64 2.40 -5.51 14.98
C ASP A 64 2.61 -5.84 13.50
N LEU A 65 3.22 -4.91 12.76
CA LEU A 65 3.53 -5.09 11.35
C LEU A 65 4.81 -4.35 10.98
N PRO A 66 5.58 -4.89 10.01
CA PRO A 66 6.82 -4.26 9.59
C PRO A 66 6.54 -2.92 8.90
N ALA A 67 7.29 -1.89 9.27
CA ALA A 67 7.20 -0.59 8.61
C ALA A 67 7.74 -0.71 7.17
N PRO A 68 6.94 -0.38 6.14
CA PRO A 68 7.42 -0.43 4.77
C PRO A 68 8.52 0.61 4.54
N SER A 69 9.61 0.20 3.90
CA SER A 69 10.73 1.10 3.57
C SER A 69 10.38 2.10 2.46
N ALA A 70 9.40 1.78 1.64
CA ALA A 70 8.96 2.58 0.49
C ALA A 70 7.49 2.28 0.17
N SER A 71 6.95 2.93 -0.87
CA SER A 71 5.59 2.74 -1.37
C SER A 71 4.52 3.47 -0.55
N MET A 72 3.32 3.49 -1.10
CA MET A 72 2.11 4.01 -0.50
C MET A 72 1.25 2.89 0.15
N PHE A 73 1.82 1.71 0.33
CA PHE A 73 1.12 0.56 0.88
C PHE A 73 1.89 -0.05 2.06
N ALA A 74 1.15 -0.50 3.06
CA ALA A 74 1.65 -1.38 4.09
C ALA A 74 1.09 -2.79 3.85
N TRP A 75 1.96 -3.80 3.88
CA TRP A 75 1.62 -5.20 3.80
C TRP A 75 1.58 -5.76 5.22
N ALA A 76 0.38 -5.98 5.74
CA ALA A 76 0.16 -6.29 7.13
C ALA A 76 -0.20 -7.78 7.31
N PRO A 77 0.55 -8.55 8.08
CA PRO A 77 0.15 -9.90 8.45
C PRO A 77 -1.15 -9.84 9.28
N ILE A 78 -2.05 -10.79 9.05
CA ILE A 78 -3.26 -10.92 9.86
C ILE A 78 -2.83 -11.31 11.28
N PRO A 79 -3.33 -10.63 12.34
CA PRO A 79 -3.00 -11.01 13.71
C PRO A 79 -3.37 -12.48 13.99
N GLU A 80 -2.51 -13.21 14.71
CA GLU A 80 -2.65 -14.66 14.95
C GLU A 80 -4.05 -15.08 15.38
N ARG A 81 -4.67 -14.31 16.27
CA ARG A 81 -6.04 -14.57 16.76
C ARG A 81 -7.12 -14.57 15.67
N PHE A 82 -6.84 -14.00 14.51
CA PHE A 82 -7.72 -13.99 13.34
C PHE A 82 -7.18 -14.84 12.18
N GLY A 83 -6.08 -15.53 12.37
CA GLY A 83 -5.40 -16.31 11.33
C GLY A 83 -6.29 -17.37 10.65
N ASN A 84 -7.23 -17.92 11.40
CA ASN A 84 -8.18 -18.92 10.90
C ASN A 84 -9.23 -18.36 9.93
N LEU A 85 -9.40 -17.04 9.85
CA LEU A 85 -10.43 -16.41 8.99
C LEU A 85 -10.00 -16.31 7.53
N GLY A 86 -8.69 -16.28 7.26
CA GLY A 86 -8.18 -15.92 5.95
C GLY A 86 -8.32 -14.43 5.61
N SER A 87 -7.65 -14.00 4.55
CA SER A 87 -7.52 -12.57 4.22
C SER A 87 -8.83 -11.92 3.78
N VAL A 88 -9.71 -12.65 3.11
CA VAL A 88 -11.00 -12.15 2.63
C VAL A 88 -11.95 -11.90 3.79
N GLU A 89 -12.15 -12.89 4.67
CA GLU A 89 -13.08 -12.77 5.79
C GLU A 89 -12.57 -11.77 6.82
N PHE A 90 -11.25 -11.72 7.08
CA PHE A 90 -10.67 -10.70 7.94
C PHE A 90 -10.88 -9.28 7.37
N SER A 91 -10.74 -9.09 6.06
CA SER A 91 -11.03 -7.80 5.42
C SER A 91 -12.50 -7.38 5.54
N LYS A 92 -13.44 -8.34 5.39
CA LYS A 92 -14.87 -8.10 5.61
C LYS A 92 -15.17 -7.73 7.06
N LEU A 93 -14.54 -8.41 8.00
CA LEU A 93 -14.69 -8.16 9.43
C LEU A 93 -14.18 -6.75 9.81
N LEU A 94 -13.02 -6.33 9.30
CA LEU A 94 -12.53 -4.96 9.48
C LEU A 94 -13.48 -3.91 8.89
N LEU A 95 -14.06 -4.20 7.73
CA LEU A 95 -15.03 -3.30 7.10
C LEU A 95 -16.33 -3.21 7.91
N SER A 96 -16.87 -4.35 8.36
CA SER A 96 -18.15 -4.38 9.10
C SER A 96 -18.03 -3.78 10.49
N ASP A 97 -16.98 -4.10 11.24
CA ASP A 97 -16.88 -3.79 12.66
C ASP A 97 -15.99 -2.60 12.99
N ALA A 98 -14.88 -2.45 12.27
CA ALA A 98 -13.98 -1.31 12.42
C ALA A 98 -14.30 -0.15 11.44
N LYS A 99 -15.14 -0.38 10.42
CA LYS A 99 -15.41 0.60 9.34
C LYS A 99 -14.12 1.02 8.60
N VAL A 100 -13.23 0.07 8.42
CA VAL A 100 -11.95 0.26 7.72
C VAL A 100 -11.86 -0.73 6.58
N ALA A 101 -11.76 -0.22 5.35
CA ALA A 101 -11.57 -1.01 4.16
C ALA A 101 -10.07 -1.29 3.93
N VAL A 102 -9.73 -2.55 3.75
CA VAL A 102 -8.40 -3.02 3.35
C VAL A 102 -8.53 -4.00 2.19
N ALA A 103 -7.47 -4.19 1.42
CA ALA A 103 -7.48 -5.17 0.35
C ALA A 103 -7.01 -6.53 0.90
N PRO A 104 -7.78 -7.63 0.68
CA PRO A 104 -7.34 -8.97 1.08
C PRO A 104 -6.11 -9.39 0.27
N GLY A 105 -5.15 -10.03 0.93
CA GLY A 105 -3.90 -10.44 0.31
C GLY A 105 -4.09 -11.47 -0.80
N LEU A 106 -5.08 -12.37 -0.65
CA LEU A 106 -5.44 -13.35 -1.69
C LEU A 106 -5.73 -12.69 -3.05
N GLY A 107 -6.22 -11.45 -3.07
CA GLY A 107 -6.42 -10.67 -4.29
C GLY A 107 -5.14 -10.38 -5.10
N PHE A 108 -3.96 -10.64 -4.52
CA PHE A 108 -2.64 -10.48 -5.15
C PHE A 108 -1.95 -11.82 -5.44
N GLY A 109 -2.69 -12.92 -5.36
CA GLY A 109 -2.20 -14.27 -5.57
C GLY A 109 -2.17 -15.11 -4.27
N GLU A 110 -2.00 -16.42 -4.42
CA GLU A 110 -2.07 -17.38 -3.30
C GLU A 110 -1.06 -17.10 -2.17
N TYR A 111 0.13 -16.59 -2.51
CA TYR A 111 1.15 -16.19 -1.54
C TYR A 111 0.80 -14.93 -0.74
N GLY A 112 -0.27 -14.24 -1.12
CA GLY A 112 -0.81 -13.12 -0.36
C GLY A 112 -1.76 -13.55 0.76
N GLU A 113 -2.13 -14.84 0.84
CA GLU A 113 -2.96 -15.32 1.93
C GLU A 113 -2.26 -15.14 3.29
N GLY A 114 -3.03 -14.84 4.32
CA GLY A 114 -2.49 -14.47 5.64
C GLY A 114 -2.10 -13.00 5.79
N TYR A 115 -2.31 -12.18 4.77
CA TYR A 115 -2.00 -10.74 4.77
C TYR A 115 -3.17 -9.90 4.30
N VAL A 116 -3.13 -8.62 4.68
CA VAL A 116 -3.96 -7.57 4.07
C VAL A 116 -3.10 -6.39 3.64
N ARG A 117 -3.49 -5.71 2.55
CA ARG A 117 -2.82 -4.50 2.09
C ARG A 117 -3.58 -3.26 2.56
N ILE A 118 -2.89 -2.39 3.28
CA ILE A 118 -3.41 -1.11 3.75
C ILE A 118 -2.84 0.01 2.88
N ALA A 119 -3.70 0.88 2.34
CA ALA A 119 -3.27 2.02 1.53
C ALA A 119 -3.06 3.26 2.41
N LEU A 120 -1.94 3.97 2.21
CA LEU A 120 -1.57 5.21 2.90
C LEU A 120 -2.05 6.46 2.15
N VAL A 121 -3.12 6.33 1.33
CA VAL A 121 -3.59 7.40 0.44
C VAL A 121 -4.44 8.43 1.15
N GLU A 122 -5.03 8.10 2.28
CA GLU A 122 -5.84 9.00 3.08
C GLU A 122 -4.98 10.00 3.87
N ASN A 123 -5.60 11.11 4.29
CA ASN A 123 -4.92 12.09 5.12
C ASN A 123 -4.65 11.56 6.54
N ARG A 124 -3.78 12.24 7.26
CA ARG A 124 -3.31 11.84 8.60
C ARG A 124 -4.44 11.68 9.61
N GLU A 125 -5.46 12.54 9.56
CA GLU A 125 -6.60 12.53 10.46
C GLU A 125 -7.49 11.30 10.23
N ARG A 126 -7.72 10.94 8.97
CA ARG A 126 -8.45 9.72 8.59
C ARG A 126 -7.68 8.46 8.99
N LEU A 127 -6.37 8.45 8.82
CA LEU A 127 -5.54 7.34 9.29
C LEU A 127 -5.60 7.18 10.80
N ARG A 128 -5.52 8.28 11.57
CA ARG A 128 -5.73 8.26 13.03
C ARG A 128 -7.12 7.74 13.42
N GLN A 129 -8.14 8.11 12.67
CA GLN A 129 -9.49 7.58 12.89
C GLN A 129 -9.56 6.08 12.63
N ALA A 130 -8.98 5.61 11.52
CA ALA A 130 -8.91 4.18 11.20
C ALA A 130 -8.18 3.40 12.32
N VAL A 131 -7.04 3.90 12.77
CA VAL A 131 -6.29 3.31 13.89
C VAL A 131 -7.14 3.23 15.16
N ARG A 132 -7.85 4.31 15.55
CA ARG A 132 -8.75 4.27 16.72
C ARG A 132 -9.86 3.24 16.56
N ASN A 133 -10.41 3.10 15.36
CA ASN A 133 -11.46 2.14 15.08
C ASN A 133 -10.93 0.70 15.17
N ILE A 134 -9.77 0.43 14.57
CA ILE A 134 -9.10 -0.87 14.66
C ILE A 134 -8.76 -1.20 16.11
N LYS A 135 -8.22 -0.24 16.88
CA LYS A 135 -7.92 -0.45 18.30
C LYS A 135 -9.16 -0.89 19.10
N ARG A 136 -10.31 -0.22 18.88
CA ARG A 136 -11.58 -0.61 19.52
C ARG A 136 -12.04 -2.00 19.09
N PHE A 137 -11.93 -2.32 17.81
CA PHE A 137 -12.23 -3.63 17.28
C PHE A 137 -11.34 -4.70 17.92
N MET A 138 -10.02 -4.47 17.95
CA MET A 138 -9.05 -5.37 18.56
C MET A 138 -9.33 -5.62 20.07
N ALA A 139 -9.73 -4.59 20.81
CA ALA A 139 -10.06 -4.72 22.23
C ALA A 139 -11.33 -5.54 22.47
N LYS A 140 -12.37 -5.37 21.66
CA LYS A 140 -13.62 -6.15 21.74
C LYS A 140 -13.39 -7.64 21.47
N SER A 141 -12.59 -7.96 20.46
CA SER A 141 -12.29 -9.34 20.08
C SER A 141 -11.33 -10.06 21.04
N ALA A 142 -10.75 -9.35 22.00
CA ALA A 142 -9.95 -9.95 23.07
C ALA A 142 -10.80 -10.36 24.30
N ALA A 143 -12.04 -9.85 24.38
CA ALA A 143 -12.95 -10.08 25.51
C ALA A 143 -14.03 -11.15 25.22
N ALA A 144 -14.06 -11.69 24.00
CA ALA A 144 -14.96 -12.75 23.54
C ALA A 144 -14.23 -14.07 23.38
#